data_2498c67933a9921ade28cc0267c3c6e8
#
_entry.id   2498c67933a9921ade28cc0267c3c6e8
#
_cell.length_a   1.000
_cell.length_b   1.000
_cell.length_c   1.000
_cell.angle_alpha   90.00
_cell.angle_beta   90.00
_cell.angle_gamma   90.00
#
_symmetry.space_group_name_H-M   'P 1'
#
loop_
_entity.id
_entity.type
_entity.pdbx_description
1 polymer ?
#
loop_
_entity_poly.entity_id
_entity_poly.type
_entity_poly.pdbx_seq_one_letter_code
_entity_poly.pdbx_strand_id
1 'polypeptide(L)'
;MIEQIQKRSLVDEVIHVIRQNIKNDIWKVDEKIPTEPELVQGLGVGRNTIREAIKILEYLGVLEVKQGLGTFVRTKNDFSIVINSIHHSDLYEHVEVRCLLEIEIAKLAARHSTPEDMRDVIACLEHRAATNQQDVANFMLSDKKLHLAIAKATHNKALQATYEYFLNSSYQYTLELVTNKNLSDPNQQIHSELVQAIQHKSESEAMRIAESMLAPILRSLDSIKADFVQNH
;
A
#
# COMPACT_ATOMS: atom_id res chain seq x y z
N MET A 1 33.60 -1.88 -10.56
CA MET A 1 32.89 -1.78 -9.25
C MET A 1 32.71 -3.21 -8.75
N ILE A 2 33.17 -3.54 -7.55
CA ILE A 2 32.99 -4.87 -6.96
C ILE A 2 31.67 -4.82 -6.21
N GLU A 3 30.64 -5.56 -6.68
CA GLU A 3 29.39 -5.74 -5.93
C GLU A 3 29.70 -6.55 -4.68
N GLN A 4 29.47 -5.97 -3.51
CA GLN A 4 29.50 -6.71 -2.25
C GLN A 4 28.31 -7.67 -2.22
N ILE A 5 28.57 -8.97 -2.18
CA ILE A 5 27.56 -9.99 -1.91
C ILE A 5 27.02 -9.73 -0.49
N GLN A 6 25.76 -9.32 -0.38
CA GLN A 6 25.09 -9.20 0.91
C GLN A 6 24.96 -10.59 1.53
N LYS A 7 25.80 -10.86 2.53
CA LYS A 7 25.65 -12.03 3.38
C LYS A 7 24.32 -11.90 4.12
N ARG A 8 23.39 -12.85 3.96
CA ARG A 8 22.15 -12.89 4.73
C ARG A 8 22.51 -12.76 6.21
N SER A 9 21.81 -11.90 6.93
CA SER A 9 22.05 -11.76 8.37
C SER A 9 21.63 -13.06 9.08
N LEU A 10 22.28 -13.41 10.19
CA LEU A 10 21.86 -14.56 11.00
C LEU A 10 20.41 -14.43 11.49
N VAL A 11 19.92 -13.20 11.64
CA VAL A 11 18.53 -12.93 11.99
C VAL A 11 17.59 -13.36 10.86
N ASP A 12 17.93 -13.03 9.60
CA ASP A 12 17.14 -13.43 8.43
C ASP A 12 17.09 -14.95 8.26
N GLU A 13 18.21 -15.63 8.54
CA GLU A 13 18.26 -17.09 8.50
C GLU A 13 17.37 -17.72 9.58
N VAL A 14 17.39 -17.19 10.81
CA VAL A 14 16.50 -17.65 11.88
C VAL A 14 15.03 -17.41 11.53
N ILE A 15 14.69 -16.23 11.01
CA ILE A 15 13.36 -15.91 10.52
C ILE A 15 12.92 -16.91 9.45
N HIS A 16 13.80 -17.21 8.50
CA HIS A 16 13.52 -18.17 7.44
C HIS A 16 13.22 -19.57 8.00
N VAL A 17 14.05 -20.07 8.92
CA VAL A 17 13.84 -21.39 9.55
C VAL A 17 12.52 -21.44 10.31
N ILE A 18 12.20 -20.42 11.13
CA ILE A 18 10.93 -20.38 11.88
C ILE A 18 9.74 -20.42 10.91
N ARG A 19 9.78 -19.62 9.84
CA ARG A 19 8.73 -19.60 8.80
C ARG A 19 8.55 -20.94 8.11
N GLN A 20 9.64 -21.62 7.76
CA GLN A 20 9.58 -22.94 7.13
C GLN A 20 8.94 -23.98 8.03
N ASN A 21 9.23 -23.97 9.34
CA ASN A 21 8.60 -24.88 10.30
C ASN A 21 7.09 -24.61 10.42
N ILE A 22 6.67 -23.36 10.40
CA ILE A 22 5.24 -22.98 10.41
C ILE A 22 4.57 -23.40 9.09
N LYS A 23 5.20 -23.11 7.94
CA LYS A 23 4.68 -23.44 6.61
C LYS A 23 4.48 -24.95 6.44
N ASN A 24 5.42 -25.74 6.95
CA ASN A 24 5.42 -27.21 6.86
C ASN A 24 4.59 -27.89 7.96
N ASP A 25 3.79 -27.14 8.73
CA ASP A 25 2.96 -27.66 9.81
C ASP A 25 3.72 -28.36 10.97
N ILE A 26 5.02 -28.11 11.11
CA ILE A 26 5.80 -28.57 12.25
C ILE A 26 5.38 -27.79 13.50
N TRP A 27 5.12 -26.51 13.36
CA TRP A 27 4.47 -25.65 14.36
C TRP A 27 3.16 -25.12 13.79
N LYS A 28 2.03 -25.55 14.32
CA LYS A 28 0.70 -25.18 13.82
C LYS A 28 0.23 -23.86 14.41
N VAL A 29 -0.76 -23.26 13.77
CA VAL A 29 -1.44 -22.08 14.31
C VAL A 29 -1.99 -22.42 15.70
N ASP A 30 -1.86 -21.46 16.64
CA ASP A 30 -2.16 -21.54 18.06
C ASP A 30 -1.26 -22.49 18.87
N GLU A 31 -0.29 -23.16 18.25
CA GLU A 31 0.70 -23.96 18.96
C GLU A 31 1.88 -23.11 19.43
N LYS A 32 2.45 -23.52 20.56
CA LYS A 32 3.65 -22.91 21.13
C LYS A 32 4.88 -23.38 20.36
N ILE A 33 5.73 -22.43 19.94
CA ILE A 33 7.05 -22.76 19.39
C ILE A 33 8.05 -23.05 20.51
N PRO A 34 9.19 -23.68 20.21
CA PRO A 34 10.26 -23.87 21.19
C PRO A 34 10.66 -22.54 21.84
N THR A 35 11.07 -22.61 23.11
CA THR A 35 11.52 -21.45 23.87
C THR A 35 12.80 -20.85 23.30
N GLU A 36 13.09 -19.57 23.63
CA GLU A 36 14.34 -18.93 23.18
C GLU A 36 15.60 -19.78 23.50
N PRO A 37 15.77 -20.37 24.72
CA PRO A 37 16.92 -21.23 24.99
C PRO A 37 16.98 -22.47 24.10
N GLU A 38 15.84 -23.12 23.82
CA GLU A 38 15.76 -24.28 22.95
C GLU A 38 16.09 -23.91 21.50
N LEU A 39 15.61 -22.75 21.01
CA LEU A 39 15.94 -22.24 19.68
C LEU A 39 17.44 -21.88 19.58
N VAL A 40 18.03 -21.29 20.62
CA VAL A 40 19.48 -21.01 20.69
C VAL A 40 20.27 -22.31 20.57
N GLN A 41 19.89 -23.35 21.31
CA GLN A 41 20.56 -24.65 21.27
C GLN A 41 20.36 -25.35 19.92
N GLY A 42 19.13 -25.34 19.39
CA GLY A 42 18.80 -26.03 18.15
C GLY A 42 19.37 -25.38 16.89
N LEU A 43 19.45 -24.05 16.86
CA LEU A 43 19.92 -23.29 15.69
C LEU A 43 21.40 -22.87 15.80
N GLY A 44 22.03 -23.01 16.97
CA GLY A 44 23.43 -22.67 17.15
C GLY A 44 23.76 -21.19 17.03
N VAL A 45 22.78 -20.30 17.29
CA VAL A 45 22.93 -18.84 17.19
C VAL A 45 22.82 -18.15 18.54
N GLY A 46 23.22 -16.88 18.62
CA GLY A 46 23.17 -16.10 19.86
C GLY A 46 21.75 -15.77 20.31
N ARG A 47 21.56 -15.60 21.62
CA ARG A 47 20.25 -15.21 22.21
C ARG A 47 19.68 -13.92 21.62
N ASN A 48 20.53 -12.93 21.33
CA ASN A 48 20.09 -11.66 20.75
C ASN A 48 19.52 -11.85 19.35
N THR A 49 20.13 -12.73 18.53
CA THR A 49 19.67 -13.08 17.19
C THR A 49 18.28 -13.72 17.24
N ILE A 50 18.06 -14.68 18.17
CA ILE A 50 16.74 -15.30 18.36
C ILE A 50 15.70 -14.27 18.78
N ARG A 51 16.01 -13.42 19.76
CA ARG A 51 15.08 -12.38 20.24
C ARG A 51 14.70 -11.39 19.16
N GLU A 52 15.66 -10.97 18.36
CA GLU A 52 15.43 -10.04 17.25
C GLU A 52 14.52 -10.69 16.19
N ALA A 53 14.80 -11.93 15.80
CA ALA A 53 13.96 -12.68 14.88
C ALA A 53 12.51 -12.85 15.40
N ILE A 54 12.34 -13.21 16.67
CA ILE A 54 11.02 -13.34 17.30
C ILE A 54 10.28 -11.99 17.30
N LYS A 55 10.93 -10.89 17.67
CA LYS A 55 10.33 -9.55 17.65
C LYS A 55 9.88 -9.13 16.25
N ILE A 56 10.68 -9.41 15.23
CA ILE A 56 10.33 -9.13 13.84
C ILE A 56 9.09 -9.94 13.45
N LEU A 57 9.06 -11.24 13.74
CA LEU A 57 7.93 -12.10 13.42
C LEU A 57 6.67 -11.76 14.23
N GLU A 58 6.83 -11.28 15.45
CA GLU A 58 5.72 -10.73 16.28
C GLU A 58 5.17 -9.44 15.67
N TYR A 59 6.05 -8.50 15.27
CA TYR A 59 5.66 -7.27 14.59
C TYR A 59 4.92 -7.54 13.27
N LEU A 60 5.34 -8.56 12.53
CA LEU A 60 4.70 -9.03 11.30
C LEU A 60 3.41 -9.84 11.55
N GLY A 61 3.04 -10.06 12.81
CA GLY A 61 1.84 -10.79 13.20
C GLY A 61 1.89 -12.29 12.94
N VAL A 62 3.05 -12.85 12.61
CA VAL A 62 3.26 -14.31 12.40
C VAL A 62 3.31 -15.03 13.74
N LEU A 63 3.93 -14.42 14.75
CA LEU A 63 4.03 -14.90 16.11
C LEU A 63 3.30 -14.00 17.10
N GLU A 64 2.94 -14.54 18.25
CA GLU A 64 2.39 -13.81 19.40
C GLU A 64 3.18 -14.20 20.66
N VAL A 65 3.79 -13.21 21.33
CA VAL A 65 4.50 -13.44 22.60
C VAL A 65 3.54 -13.22 23.75
N LYS A 66 3.21 -14.29 24.49
CA LYS A 66 2.39 -14.24 25.70
C LYS A 66 3.29 -14.28 26.92
N GLN A 67 3.34 -13.19 27.69
CA GLN A 67 4.20 -13.06 28.85
C GLN A 67 3.99 -14.21 29.84
N GLY A 68 5.06 -14.91 30.22
CA GLY A 68 5.02 -16.07 31.13
C GLY A 68 4.50 -17.38 30.50
N LEU A 69 3.88 -17.32 29.32
CA LEU A 69 3.32 -18.50 28.65
C LEU A 69 4.20 -19.00 27.50
N GLY A 70 4.88 -18.08 26.80
CA GLY A 70 5.76 -18.39 25.70
C GLY A 70 5.31 -17.73 24.39
N THR A 71 5.92 -18.18 23.27
CA THR A 71 5.66 -17.67 21.92
C THR A 71 4.80 -18.65 21.15
N PHE A 72 3.74 -18.15 20.50
CA PHE A 72 2.74 -18.96 19.78
C PHE A 72 2.68 -18.55 18.32
N VAL A 73 2.38 -19.49 17.44
CA VAL A 73 2.08 -19.22 16.04
C VAL A 73 0.72 -18.57 15.92
N ARG A 74 0.62 -17.40 15.31
CA ARG A 74 -0.64 -16.68 15.10
C ARG A 74 -1.24 -16.92 13.72
N THR A 75 -0.39 -17.01 12.71
CA THR A 75 -0.84 -17.27 11.34
C THR A 75 0.25 -17.92 10.51
N LYS A 76 -0.17 -18.72 9.51
CA LYS A 76 0.71 -19.22 8.45
C LYS A 76 0.88 -18.20 7.32
N ASN A 77 -0.03 -17.23 7.22
CA ASN A 77 0.00 -16.23 6.19
C ASN A 77 1.09 -15.20 6.49
N ASP A 78 2.19 -15.37 5.81
CA ASP A 78 3.31 -14.44 5.91
C ASP A 78 3.07 -13.23 5.01
N PHE A 79 2.53 -12.19 5.59
CA PHE A 79 2.33 -10.92 4.88
C PHE A 79 3.61 -10.34 4.29
N SER A 80 4.79 -10.69 4.81
CA SER A 80 6.05 -10.23 4.23
C SER A 80 6.30 -10.80 2.84
N ILE A 81 5.79 -12.00 2.52
CA ILE A 81 5.87 -12.56 1.16
C ILE A 81 5.04 -11.69 0.22
N VAL A 82 3.85 -11.28 0.64
CA VAL A 82 2.98 -10.40 -0.14
C VAL A 82 3.64 -9.03 -0.32
N ILE A 83 4.15 -8.44 0.76
CA ILE A 83 4.85 -7.16 0.73
C ILE A 83 6.09 -7.23 -0.18
N ASN A 84 6.90 -8.30 -0.07
CA ASN A 84 8.04 -8.49 -0.95
C ASN A 84 7.64 -8.65 -2.42
N SER A 85 6.56 -9.38 -2.71
CA SER A 85 6.03 -9.50 -4.08
C SER A 85 5.60 -8.14 -4.61
N ILE A 86 4.91 -7.34 -3.80
CA ILE A 86 4.52 -5.99 -4.16
C ILE A 86 5.76 -5.09 -4.37
N HIS A 87 6.78 -5.18 -3.51
CA HIS A 87 8.01 -4.40 -3.68
C HIS A 87 8.81 -4.75 -4.94
N HIS A 88 8.67 -5.98 -5.43
CA HIS A 88 9.34 -6.46 -6.64
C HIS A 88 8.46 -6.35 -7.89
N SER A 89 7.20 -5.96 -7.74
CA SER A 89 6.34 -5.63 -8.87
C SER A 89 6.77 -4.31 -9.51
N ASP A 90 6.52 -4.18 -10.79
CA ASP A 90 6.90 -2.98 -11.49
C ASP A 90 5.95 -1.80 -11.16
N LEU A 91 6.39 -0.62 -11.51
CA LEU A 91 5.66 0.61 -11.20
C LEU A 91 4.30 0.70 -11.92
N TYR A 92 4.17 0.01 -13.04
CA TYR A 92 2.94 -0.14 -13.78
C TYR A 92 1.86 -0.85 -13.00
N GLU A 93 2.23 -2.01 -12.44
CA GLU A 93 1.35 -2.82 -11.61
C GLU A 93 0.88 -2.02 -10.39
N HIS A 94 1.77 -1.18 -9.82
CA HIS A 94 1.39 -0.27 -8.74
C HIS A 94 0.35 0.77 -9.15
N VAL A 95 0.55 1.40 -10.31
CA VAL A 95 -0.41 2.41 -10.82
C VAL A 95 -1.73 1.77 -11.20
N GLU A 96 -1.71 0.59 -11.81
CA GLU A 96 -2.90 -0.16 -12.18
C GLU A 96 -3.73 -0.52 -10.93
N VAL A 97 -3.10 -1.09 -9.89
CA VAL A 97 -3.78 -1.38 -8.61
C VAL A 97 -4.28 -0.12 -7.94
N ARG A 98 -3.51 0.97 -7.94
CA ARG A 98 -3.96 2.27 -7.43
C ARG A 98 -5.23 2.73 -8.11
N CYS A 99 -5.29 2.69 -9.45
CA CYS A 99 -6.47 3.12 -10.21
C CYS A 99 -7.70 2.28 -9.88
N LEU A 100 -7.56 0.95 -9.80
CA LEU A 100 -8.64 0.05 -9.39
C LEU A 100 -9.18 0.39 -7.99
N LEU A 101 -8.29 0.61 -7.04
CA LEU A 101 -8.66 1.00 -5.68
C LEU A 101 -9.37 2.36 -5.66
N GLU A 102 -8.93 3.32 -6.44
CA GLU A 102 -9.47 4.68 -6.47
C GLU A 102 -10.91 4.73 -6.99
N ILE A 103 -11.23 3.91 -8.00
CA ILE A 103 -12.60 3.75 -8.52
C ILE A 103 -13.53 3.18 -7.43
N GLU A 104 -13.13 2.09 -6.76
CA GLU A 104 -13.93 1.50 -5.68
C GLU A 104 -14.01 2.42 -4.44
N ILE A 105 -12.96 3.17 -4.14
CA ILE A 105 -12.96 4.17 -3.07
C ILE A 105 -14.01 5.25 -3.34
N ALA A 106 -14.10 5.77 -4.56
CA ALA A 106 -15.11 6.77 -4.93
C ALA A 106 -16.53 6.26 -4.67
N LYS A 107 -16.82 5.05 -5.10
CA LYS A 107 -18.10 4.37 -4.87
C LYS A 107 -18.40 4.17 -3.37
N LEU A 108 -17.45 3.62 -2.62
CA LEU A 108 -17.62 3.35 -1.19
C LEU A 108 -17.69 4.63 -0.37
N ALA A 109 -16.95 5.68 -0.73
CA ALA A 109 -17.09 7.00 -0.13
C ALA A 109 -18.48 7.60 -0.37
N ALA A 110 -19.04 7.47 -1.58
CA ALA A 110 -20.43 7.86 -1.84
C ALA A 110 -21.41 7.13 -0.93
N ARG A 111 -21.20 5.84 -0.67
CA ARG A 111 -22.05 5.03 0.22
C ARG A 111 -21.90 5.40 1.69
N HIS A 112 -20.69 5.57 2.17
CA HIS A 112 -20.39 5.56 3.61
C HIS A 112 -20.05 6.93 4.21
N SER A 113 -19.69 7.95 3.39
CA SER A 113 -19.26 9.25 3.92
C SER A 113 -20.30 9.88 4.84
N THR A 114 -19.83 10.49 5.91
CA THR A 114 -20.62 11.29 6.84
C THR A 114 -20.59 12.77 6.46
N PRO A 115 -21.47 13.62 7.01
CA PRO A 115 -21.37 15.08 6.86
C PRO A 115 -20.03 15.64 7.36
N GLU A 116 -19.39 15.00 8.33
CA GLU A 116 -18.07 15.38 8.84
C GLU A 116 -16.97 15.06 7.81
N ASP A 117 -16.97 13.84 7.26
CA ASP A 117 -16.04 13.48 6.20
C ASP A 117 -16.16 14.43 5.00
N MET A 118 -17.38 14.80 4.63
CA MET A 118 -17.59 15.72 3.51
C MET A 118 -17.05 17.12 3.78
N ARG A 119 -17.06 17.60 5.02
CA ARG A 119 -16.38 18.87 5.37
C ARG A 119 -14.86 18.76 5.13
N ASP A 120 -14.25 17.67 5.57
CA ASP A 120 -12.82 17.42 5.36
C ASP A 120 -12.47 17.32 3.86
N VAL A 121 -13.26 16.58 3.09
CA VAL A 121 -13.10 16.40 1.64
C VAL A 121 -13.24 17.73 0.89
N ILE A 122 -14.28 18.52 1.20
CA ILE A 122 -14.49 19.82 0.57
C ILE A 122 -13.36 20.78 0.90
N ALA A 123 -12.89 20.83 2.14
CA ALA A 123 -11.74 21.65 2.53
C ALA A 123 -10.46 21.26 1.76
N CYS A 124 -10.23 19.96 1.55
CA CYS A 124 -9.11 19.49 0.72
C CYS A 124 -9.29 19.89 -0.76
N LEU A 125 -10.49 19.81 -1.31
CA LEU A 125 -10.82 20.24 -2.68
C LEU A 125 -10.57 21.74 -2.89
N GLU A 126 -10.98 22.57 -1.93
CA GLU A 126 -10.77 24.03 -1.95
C GLU A 126 -9.27 24.36 -1.83
N HIS A 127 -8.55 23.65 -0.94
CA HIS A 127 -7.11 23.81 -0.80
C HIS A 127 -6.37 23.45 -2.11
N ARG A 128 -6.76 22.36 -2.78
CA ARG A 128 -6.24 21.97 -4.09
C ARG A 128 -6.47 23.08 -5.13
N ALA A 129 -7.69 23.63 -5.17
CA ALA A 129 -8.04 24.72 -6.10
C ALA A 129 -7.23 25.99 -5.88
N ALA A 130 -6.90 26.30 -4.63
CA ALA A 130 -6.11 27.48 -4.25
C ALA A 130 -4.60 27.29 -4.41
N THR A 131 -4.13 26.05 -4.60
CA THR A 131 -2.69 25.75 -4.72
C THR A 131 -2.18 26.13 -6.12
N ASN A 132 -1.03 26.82 -6.17
CA ASN A 132 -0.44 27.22 -7.43
C ASN A 132 0.02 26.01 -8.26
N GLN A 133 -0.57 25.82 -9.44
CA GLN A 133 -0.22 24.72 -10.34
C GLN A 133 1.19 24.79 -10.92
N GLN A 134 1.83 25.97 -10.89
CA GLN A 134 3.23 26.12 -11.31
C GLN A 134 4.20 25.51 -10.29
N ASP A 135 3.81 25.42 -9.03
CA ASP A 135 4.52 24.64 -8.01
C ASP A 135 3.98 23.18 -8.01
N VAL A 136 4.45 22.43 -9.00
CA VAL A 136 3.95 21.07 -9.29
C VAL A 136 4.05 20.18 -8.06
N ALA A 137 5.10 20.26 -7.27
CA ALA A 137 5.28 19.42 -6.08
C ALA A 137 4.21 19.71 -5.01
N ASN A 138 3.96 20.99 -4.69
CA ASN A 138 2.92 21.37 -3.73
C ASN A 138 1.51 21.09 -4.26
N PHE A 139 1.31 21.28 -5.56
CA PHE A 139 0.03 20.98 -6.20
C PHE A 139 -0.29 19.47 -6.10
N MET A 140 0.65 18.59 -6.47
CA MET A 140 0.51 17.15 -6.36
C MET A 140 0.34 16.67 -4.90
N LEU A 141 0.96 17.37 -3.94
CA LEU A 141 0.73 17.08 -2.53
C LEU A 141 -0.69 17.45 -2.08
N SER A 142 -1.23 18.56 -2.58
CA SER A 142 -2.62 18.96 -2.30
C SER A 142 -3.63 18.01 -2.93
N ASP A 143 -3.36 17.53 -4.14
CA ASP A 143 -4.13 16.51 -4.84
C ASP A 143 -4.16 15.19 -4.06
N LYS A 144 -2.99 14.71 -3.65
CA LYS A 144 -2.85 13.52 -2.80
C LYS A 144 -3.67 13.62 -1.50
N LYS A 145 -3.69 14.79 -0.85
CA LYS A 145 -4.48 15.01 0.36
C LYS A 145 -5.98 14.85 0.12
N LEU A 146 -6.48 15.37 -1.01
CA LEU A 146 -7.88 15.18 -1.40
C LEU A 146 -8.23 13.71 -1.58
N HIS A 147 -7.43 12.96 -2.33
CA HIS A 147 -7.65 11.53 -2.55
C HIS A 147 -7.60 10.70 -1.26
N LEU A 148 -6.69 11.03 -0.32
CA LEU A 148 -6.64 10.38 0.99
C LEU A 148 -7.86 10.75 1.87
N ALA A 149 -8.38 11.96 1.78
CA ALA A 149 -9.61 12.35 2.48
C ALA A 149 -10.82 11.55 1.96
N ILE A 150 -10.92 11.36 0.64
CA ILE A 150 -11.97 10.53 0.03
C ILE A 150 -11.81 9.05 0.47
N ALA A 151 -10.58 8.53 0.51
CA ALA A 151 -10.33 7.17 0.98
C ALA A 151 -10.71 6.98 2.46
N LYS A 152 -10.44 7.97 3.32
CA LYS A 152 -10.85 7.98 4.73
C LYS A 152 -12.38 7.93 4.87
N ALA A 153 -13.12 8.63 3.99
CA ALA A 153 -14.57 8.68 3.98
C ALA A 153 -15.26 7.35 3.63
N THR A 154 -14.50 6.34 3.21
CA THR A 154 -14.99 4.96 3.04
C THR A 154 -15.23 4.24 4.37
N HIS A 155 -14.66 4.71 5.48
CA HIS A 155 -14.61 4.06 6.79
C HIS A 155 -14.02 2.64 6.78
N ASN A 156 -13.30 2.26 5.71
CA ASN A 156 -12.59 0.99 5.59
C ASN A 156 -11.08 1.19 5.79
N LYS A 157 -10.61 0.93 7.00
CA LYS A 157 -9.20 1.14 7.37
C LYS A 157 -8.22 0.29 6.54
N ALA A 158 -8.61 -0.94 6.16
CA ALA A 158 -7.76 -1.82 5.34
C ALA A 158 -7.62 -1.26 3.92
N LEU A 159 -8.73 -0.83 3.32
CA LEU A 159 -8.74 -0.20 2.01
C LEU A 159 -7.93 1.09 2.01
N GLN A 160 -8.11 1.95 3.02
CA GLN A 160 -7.36 3.20 3.17
C GLN A 160 -5.84 2.93 3.24
N ALA A 161 -5.40 2.01 4.10
CA ALA A 161 -3.99 1.68 4.25
C ALA A 161 -3.38 1.10 2.96
N THR A 162 -4.12 0.22 2.27
CA THR A 162 -3.70 -0.37 1.00
C THR A 162 -3.58 0.72 -0.08
N TYR A 163 -4.57 1.58 -0.19
CA TYR A 163 -4.56 2.68 -1.16
C TYR A 163 -3.42 3.67 -0.89
N GLU A 164 -3.20 4.06 0.37
CA GLU A 164 -2.12 4.96 0.76
C GLU A 164 -0.75 4.39 0.37
N TYR A 165 -0.55 3.08 0.54
CA TYR A 165 0.67 2.41 0.09
C TYR A 165 0.90 2.57 -1.41
N PHE A 166 -0.09 2.22 -2.25
CA PHE A 166 0.04 2.30 -3.71
C PHE A 166 0.09 3.75 -4.22
N LEU A 167 -0.62 4.67 -3.57
CA LEU A 167 -0.55 6.10 -3.87
C LEU A 167 0.85 6.64 -3.61
N ASN A 168 1.48 6.27 -2.50
CA ASN A 168 2.84 6.69 -2.16
C ASN A 168 3.88 6.10 -3.11
N SER A 169 3.79 4.82 -3.43
CA SER A 169 4.75 4.14 -4.31
C SER A 169 4.67 4.65 -5.76
N SER A 170 3.50 5.03 -6.23
CA SER A 170 3.28 5.56 -7.59
C SER A 170 3.43 7.08 -7.70
N TYR A 171 3.62 7.80 -6.58
CA TYR A 171 3.65 9.26 -6.55
C TYR A 171 4.74 9.87 -7.44
N GLN A 172 5.97 9.37 -7.35
CA GLN A 172 7.10 9.87 -8.14
C GLN A 172 6.87 9.68 -9.64
N TYR A 173 6.31 8.55 -10.03
CA TYR A 173 5.97 8.27 -11.41
C TYR A 173 4.89 9.21 -11.94
N THR A 174 3.84 9.44 -11.16
CA THR A 174 2.78 10.39 -11.55
C THR A 174 3.35 11.80 -11.69
N LEU A 175 4.24 12.20 -10.77
CA LEU A 175 4.95 13.49 -10.85
C LEU A 175 5.78 13.59 -12.14
N GLU A 176 6.51 12.54 -12.51
CA GLU A 176 7.29 12.50 -13.76
C GLU A 176 6.41 12.56 -15.01
N LEU A 177 5.27 11.86 -15.01
CA LEU A 177 4.31 11.90 -16.11
C LEU A 177 3.75 13.31 -16.32
N VAL A 178 3.36 13.97 -15.23
CA VAL A 178 2.84 15.34 -15.26
C VAL A 178 3.91 16.31 -15.73
N THR A 179 5.14 16.17 -15.22
CA THR A 179 6.23 17.12 -15.49
C THR A 179 6.84 16.93 -16.88
N ASN A 180 7.09 15.67 -17.30
CA ASN A 180 7.91 15.38 -18.48
C ASN A 180 7.09 15.00 -19.72
N LYS A 181 5.87 14.47 -19.57
CA LYS A 181 5.05 13.98 -20.68
C LYS A 181 3.82 14.83 -20.97
N ASN A 182 3.70 16.02 -20.37
CA ASN A 182 2.53 16.88 -20.51
C ASN A 182 1.20 16.15 -20.31
N LEU A 183 1.19 15.11 -19.46
CA LEU A 183 -0.08 14.54 -19.05
C LEU A 183 -0.81 15.63 -18.30
N SER A 184 -1.89 16.14 -18.87
CA SER A 184 -2.70 17.13 -18.17
C SER A 184 -3.26 16.48 -16.90
N ASP A 185 -2.93 17.08 -15.75
CA ASP A 185 -3.59 16.74 -14.50
C ASP A 185 -5.11 16.81 -14.70
N PRO A 186 -5.88 15.85 -14.15
CA PRO A 186 -7.33 15.96 -14.17
C PRO A 186 -7.73 17.32 -13.61
N ASN A 187 -8.47 18.10 -14.41
CA ASN A 187 -8.77 19.48 -14.07
C ASN A 187 -9.61 19.58 -12.78
N GLN A 188 -9.62 20.76 -12.17
CA GLN A 188 -10.38 21.02 -10.94
C GLN A 188 -11.88 20.67 -11.07
N GLN A 189 -12.44 20.79 -12.27
CA GLN A 189 -13.85 20.53 -12.51
C GLN A 189 -14.19 19.04 -12.27
N ILE A 190 -13.41 18.10 -12.80
CA ILE A 190 -13.71 16.67 -12.62
C ILE A 190 -13.58 16.23 -11.16
N HIS A 191 -12.65 16.83 -10.40
CA HIS A 191 -12.57 16.60 -8.95
C HIS A 191 -13.78 17.17 -8.21
N SER A 192 -14.26 18.34 -8.62
CA SER A 192 -15.50 18.93 -8.06
C SER A 192 -16.72 18.05 -8.35
N GLU A 193 -16.84 17.54 -9.56
CA GLU A 193 -17.90 16.61 -9.95
C GLU A 193 -17.85 15.31 -9.14
N LEU A 194 -16.66 14.75 -8.92
CA LEU A 194 -16.46 13.57 -8.07
C LEU A 194 -16.93 13.82 -6.64
N VAL A 195 -16.48 14.93 -6.04
CA VAL A 195 -16.87 15.29 -4.67
C VAL A 195 -18.37 15.53 -4.56
N GLN A 196 -19.01 16.16 -5.55
CA GLN A 196 -20.46 16.32 -5.60
C GLN A 196 -21.20 14.99 -5.71
N ALA A 197 -20.75 14.06 -6.55
CA ALA A 197 -21.34 12.72 -6.66
C ALA A 197 -21.26 11.96 -5.33
N ILE A 198 -20.12 12.05 -4.61
CA ILE A 198 -19.95 11.48 -3.28
C ILE A 198 -20.91 12.14 -2.28
N GLN A 199 -21.02 13.45 -2.28
CA GLN A 199 -21.91 14.21 -1.40
C GLN A 199 -23.39 13.86 -1.61
N HIS A 200 -23.80 13.66 -2.87
CA HIS A 200 -25.15 13.24 -3.24
C HIS A 200 -25.40 11.74 -3.08
N LYS A 201 -24.42 10.98 -2.56
CA LYS A 201 -24.54 9.53 -2.35
C LYS A 201 -24.78 8.74 -3.65
N SER A 202 -24.33 9.26 -4.79
CA SER A 202 -24.49 8.61 -6.09
C SER A 202 -23.30 7.70 -6.39
N GLU A 203 -23.37 6.44 -5.96
CA GLU A 203 -22.29 5.45 -6.13
C GLU A 203 -21.89 5.26 -7.59
N SER A 204 -22.87 5.08 -8.48
CA SER A 204 -22.62 4.84 -9.91
C SER A 204 -22.00 6.06 -10.60
N GLU A 205 -22.39 7.25 -10.22
CA GLU A 205 -21.86 8.49 -10.78
C GLU A 205 -20.44 8.75 -10.26
N ALA A 206 -20.19 8.56 -8.95
CA ALA A 206 -18.86 8.68 -8.38
C ALA A 206 -17.87 7.72 -9.03
N MET A 207 -18.26 6.46 -9.26
CA MET A 207 -17.47 5.45 -9.96
C MET A 207 -17.15 5.88 -11.40
N ARG A 208 -18.17 6.28 -12.17
CA ARG A 208 -18.04 6.72 -13.56
C ARG A 208 -17.10 7.92 -13.70
N ILE A 209 -17.19 8.89 -12.78
CA ILE A 209 -16.32 10.07 -12.80
C ILE A 209 -14.89 9.67 -12.47
N ALA A 210 -14.67 8.80 -11.46
CA ALA A 210 -13.35 8.30 -11.12
C ALA A 210 -12.69 7.54 -12.30
N GLU A 211 -13.43 6.67 -12.98
CA GLU A 211 -12.96 5.99 -14.20
C GLU A 211 -12.53 6.99 -15.29
N SER A 212 -13.35 8.00 -15.54
CA SER A 212 -13.06 9.05 -16.53
C SER A 212 -11.81 9.86 -16.15
N MET A 213 -11.63 10.16 -14.86
CA MET A 213 -10.49 10.90 -14.32
C MET A 213 -9.19 10.12 -14.48
N LEU A 214 -9.22 8.80 -14.29
CA LEU A 214 -8.05 7.92 -14.34
C LEU A 214 -7.72 7.40 -15.74
N ALA A 215 -8.66 7.46 -16.68
CA ALA A 215 -8.49 6.97 -18.04
C ALA A 215 -7.23 7.52 -18.79
N PRO A 216 -6.82 8.79 -18.65
CA PRO A 216 -5.58 9.28 -19.26
C PRO A 216 -4.32 8.60 -18.71
N ILE A 217 -4.28 8.33 -17.40
CA ILE A 217 -3.15 7.65 -16.72
C ILE A 217 -3.07 6.20 -17.26
N LEU A 218 -4.19 5.47 -17.27
CA LEU A 218 -4.25 4.09 -17.76
C LEU A 218 -3.82 3.98 -19.23
N ARG A 219 -4.30 4.86 -20.12
CA ARG A 219 -3.86 4.92 -21.52
C ARG A 219 -2.37 5.18 -21.68
N SER A 220 -1.79 6.05 -20.84
CA SER A 220 -0.35 6.30 -20.84
C SER A 220 0.43 5.04 -20.44
N LEU A 221 -0.08 4.27 -19.50
CA LEU A 221 0.49 2.98 -19.12
C LEU A 221 0.49 1.98 -20.28
N ASP A 222 -0.62 1.81 -20.95
CA ASP A 222 -0.73 0.88 -22.10
C ASP A 222 0.26 1.21 -23.23
N SER A 223 0.44 2.49 -23.52
CA SER A 223 1.38 2.93 -24.56
C SER A 223 2.83 2.57 -24.23
N ILE A 224 3.23 2.69 -22.98
CA ILE A 224 4.59 2.37 -22.55
C ILE A 224 4.80 0.84 -22.50
N LYS A 225 3.79 0.04 -22.07
CA LYS A 225 3.85 -1.43 -22.15
C LYS A 225 4.06 -1.89 -23.60
N ALA A 226 3.36 -1.29 -24.55
CA ALA A 226 3.50 -1.61 -25.98
C ALA A 226 4.92 -1.32 -26.49
N ASP A 227 5.51 -0.19 -26.10
CA ASP A 227 6.89 0.19 -26.49
C ASP A 227 7.94 -0.74 -25.86
N PHE A 228 7.71 -1.24 -24.66
CA PHE A 228 8.63 -2.17 -23.99
C PHE A 228 8.61 -3.56 -24.61
N VAL A 229 7.44 -4.06 -25.03
CA VAL A 229 7.29 -5.37 -25.70
C VAL A 229 7.85 -5.35 -27.12
N GLN A 230 7.87 -4.19 -27.81
CA GLN A 230 8.42 -4.08 -29.16
C GLN A 230 9.95 -3.95 -29.20
N ASN A 231 10.60 -3.61 -28.06
CA ASN A 231 12.05 -3.36 -27.99
C ASN A 231 12.83 -4.48 -27.28
N HIS A 232 12.16 -5.59 -26.90
CA HIS A 232 12.77 -6.77 -26.26
C HIS A 232 12.22 -8.05 -26.88
#